data_be859e149a992b0596973f2233b61bd3
#
_entry.id   be859e149a992b0596973f2233b61bd3
#
_cell.length_a   1.000
_cell.length_b   1.000
_cell.length_c   1.000
_cell.angle_alpha   90.00
_cell.angle_beta   90.00
_cell.angle_gamma   90.00
#
_symmetry.space_group_name_H-M   'P 1'
#
loop_
_entity.id
_entity.type
_entity.pdbx_description
1 polymer ?
#
loop_
_entity_poly.entity_id
_entity_poly.type
_entity_poly.pdbx_seq_one_letter_code
_entity_poly.pdbx_strand_id
1 'polypeptide(L)'
;MKILQVDQPQSIDFDTDVLGCIAGPNCDFSWILDIRDQCIKKKILFRFLSTGPALIKDGKIYSIPKNQQVSQARKAQIDYSPNEDLFCRLSHSQFRSSFYLRPKDRTYIQQKGWETIDEHAHDFIAARLGPAIPYHDGKQTPMKGHPVFLAQHATGTCCRNCLYKWHQIPKEKDLTDKEQDYICQVIMDWLFRQMSK
;
A
#
# COMPACT_ATOMS: atom_id res chain seq x y z
N MET A 1 -5.96 -5.56 1.80
CA MET A 1 -5.48 -5.53 0.40
C MET A 1 -6.07 -6.68 -0.39
N LYS A 2 -6.41 -6.46 -1.66
CA LYS A 2 -6.73 -7.55 -2.61
C LYS A 2 -5.73 -7.58 -3.75
N ILE A 3 -5.38 -8.78 -4.22
CA ILE A 3 -4.62 -8.98 -5.46
C ILE A 3 -5.60 -9.49 -6.51
N LEU A 4 -5.67 -8.78 -7.63
CA LEU A 4 -6.54 -9.09 -8.76
C LEU A 4 -5.71 -9.54 -9.96
N GLN A 5 -5.97 -10.75 -10.46
CA GLN A 5 -5.46 -11.17 -11.76
C GLN A 5 -6.45 -10.76 -12.84
N VAL A 6 -5.97 -10.12 -13.88
CA VAL A 6 -6.78 -9.56 -14.97
C VAL A 6 -6.58 -10.39 -16.22
N ASP A 7 -7.56 -11.23 -16.52
CA ASP A 7 -7.59 -12.12 -17.70
C ASP A 7 -8.61 -11.65 -18.76
N GLN A 8 -9.50 -10.72 -18.38
CA GLN A 8 -10.57 -10.17 -19.23
C GLN A 8 -11.00 -8.79 -18.67
N PRO A 9 -11.76 -7.99 -19.44
CA PRO A 9 -12.36 -6.76 -18.93
C PRO A 9 -13.25 -7.05 -17.72
N GLN A 10 -13.08 -6.28 -16.65
CA GLN A 10 -13.86 -6.46 -15.42
C GLN A 10 -14.01 -5.15 -14.64
N SER A 11 -15.00 -5.11 -13.76
CA SER A 11 -15.24 -4.01 -12.84
C SER A 11 -14.80 -4.38 -11.42
N ILE A 12 -14.49 -3.35 -10.61
CA ILE A 12 -14.22 -3.50 -9.17
C ILE A 12 -15.57 -3.41 -8.45
N ASP A 13 -16.08 -4.54 -8.01
CA ASP A 13 -17.36 -4.69 -7.28
C ASP A 13 -17.17 -5.08 -5.81
N PHE A 14 -15.91 -5.20 -5.36
CA PHE A 14 -15.55 -5.56 -3.99
C PHE A 14 -15.05 -4.36 -3.20
N ASP A 15 -15.17 -4.44 -1.88
CA ASP A 15 -14.67 -3.43 -0.94
C ASP A 15 -13.20 -3.71 -0.61
N THR A 16 -12.33 -2.74 -0.87
CA THR A 16 -10.91 -2.75 -0.51
C THR A 16 -10.32 -1.36 -0.63
N ASP A 17 -9.38 -1.01 0.24
CA ASP A 17 -8.64 0.25 0.19
C ASP A 17 -7.34 0.15 -0.60
N VAL A 18 -6.85 -1.07 -0.83
CA VAL A 18 -5.60 -1.35 -1.54
C VAL A 18 -5.83 -2.45 -2.56
N LEU A 19 -5.56 -2.16 -3.83
CA LEU A 19 -5.63 -3.10 -4.93
C LEU A 19 -4.26 -3.29 -5.58
N GLY A 20 -3.74 -4.53 -5.54
CA GLY A 20 -2.65 -4.99 -6.37
C GLY A 20 -3.19 -5.63 -7.64
N CYS A 21 -2.65 -5.27 -8.80
CA CYS A 21 -3.09 -5.78 -10.09
C CYS A 21 -1.98 -6.59 -10.76
N ILE A 22 -2.30 -7.78 -11.23
CA ILE A 22 -1.42 -8.66 -12.00
C ILE A 22 -2.10 -8.93 -13.34
N ALA A 23 -1.42 -8.64 -14.44
CA ALA A 23 -1.93 -9.03 -15.75
C ALA A 23 -1.79 -10.55 -15.94
N GLY A 24 -2.87 -11.19 -16.35
CA GLY A 24 -2.86 -12.60 -16.75
C GLY A 24 -2.27 -12.81 -18.15
N PRO A 25 -2.26 -14.06 -18.65
CA PRO A 25 -1.82 -14.36 -20.01
C PRO A 25 -2.68 -13.62 -21.05
N ASN A 26 -2.01 -12.95 -22.01
CA ASN A 26 -2.69 -12.18 -23.06
C ASN A 26 -3.63 -11.07 -22.55
N CYS A 27 -3.34 -10.49 -21.39
CA CYS A 27 -4.08 -9.35 -20.87
C CYS A 27 -3.88 -8.13 -21.77
N ASP A 28 -4.97 -7.46 -22.15
CA ASP A 28 -4.88 -6.16 -22.82
C ASP A 28 -4.56 -5.08 -21.77
N PHE A 29 -3.58 -4.24 -22.06
CA PHE A 29 -3.15 -3.19 -21.17
C PHE A 29 -4.25 -2.16 -20.86
N SER A 30 -5.19 -1.97 -21.78
CA SER A 30 -6.36 -1.11 -21.55
C SER A 30 -7.21 -1.57 -20.38
N TRP A 31 -7.34 -2.89 -20.15
CA TRP A 31 -8.09 -3.44 -19.00
C TRP A 31 -7.45 -3.07 -17.66
N ILE A 32 -6.11 -3.03 -17.62
CA ILE A 32 -5.37 -2.57 -16.43
C ILE A 32 -5.64 -1.08 -16.19
N LEU A 33 -5.67 -0.26 -17.25
CA LEU A 33 -5.96 1.17 -17.15
C LEU A 33 -7.41 1.42 -16.69
N ASP A 34 -8.37 0.65 -17.19
CA ASP A 34 -9.78 0.74 -16.77
C ASP A 34 -9.94 0.44 -15.27
N ILE A 35 -9.25 -0.59 -14.77
CA ILE A 35 -9.23 -0.92 -13.33
C ILE A 35 -8.58 0.21 -12.53
N ARG A 36 -7.45 0.75 -12.99
CA ARG A 36 -6.82 1.93 -12.36
C ARG A 36 -7.78 3.11 -12.27
N ASP A 37 -8.49 3.41 -13.34
CA ASP A 37 -9.42 4.55 -13.39
C ASP A 37 -10.62 4.35 -12.44
N GLN A 38 -11.08 3.10 -12.25
CA GLN A 38 -12.05 2.75 -11.22
C GLN A 38 -11.47 2.97 -9.80
N CYS A 39 -10.19 2.60 -9.57
CA CYS A 39 -9.51 2.86 -8.29
C CYS A 39 -9.38 4.36 -8.01
N ILE A 40 -9.05 5.17 -9.01
CA ILE A 40 -8.97 6.64 -8.87
C ILE A 40 -10.34 7.20 -8.41
N LYS A 41 -11.42 6.81 -9.07
CA LYS A 41 -12.80 7.26 -8.72
C LYS A 41 -13.20 6.88 -7.29
N LYS A 42 -12.78 5.70 -6.84
CA LYS A 42 -13.10 5.17 -5.50
C LYS A 42 -12.06 5.54 -4.44
N LYS A 43 -10.98 6.26 -4.78
CA LYS A 43 -9.82 6.58 -3.91
C LYS A 43 -9.12 5.35 -3.33
N ILE A 44 -9.10 4.26 -4.08
CA ILE A 44 -8.41 3.01 -3.73
C ILE A 44 -6.94 3.15 -4.16
N LEU A 45 -6.00 2.79 -3.29
CA LEU A 45 -4.58 2.69 -3.64
C LEU A 45 -4.40 1.61 -4.71
N PHE A 46 -3.90 1.97 -5.89
CA PHE A 46 -3.68 1.03 -7.00
C PHE A 46 -2.20 0.78 -7.25
N ARG A 47 -1.82 -0.49 -7.40
CA ARG A 47 -0.47 -0.93 -7.74
C ARG A 47 -0.47 -1.94 -8.88
N PHE A 48 0.27 -1.67 -9.94
CA PHE A 48 0.50 -2.62 -11.02
C PHE A 48 1.71 -3.50 -10.68
N LEU A 49 1.44 -4.73 -10.20
CA LEU A 49 2.46 -5.60 -9.61
C LEU A 49 3.23 -6.42 -10.64
N SER A 50 2.59 -6.84 -11.73
CA SER A 50 3.20 -7.69 -12.76
C SER A 50 2.47 -7.59 -14.09
N THR A 51 3.23 -7.60 -15.19
CA THR A 51 2.70 -7.61 -16.56
C THR A 51 2.24 -9.00 -17.03
N GLY A 52 2.45 -10.04 -16.24
CA GLY A 52 2.24 -11.40 -16.73
C GLY A 52 3.22 -11.80 -17.85
N PRO A 53 3.06 -13.02 -18.43
CA PRO A 53 3.97 -13.56 -19.44
C PRO A 53 3.77 -12.96 -20.84
N ALA A 54 2.56 -12.46 -21.13
CA ALA A 54 2.24 -11.83 -22.40
C ALA A 54 1.22 -10.70 -22.18
N LEU A 55 1.59 -9.49 -22.59
CA LEU A 55 0.78 -8.29 -22.48
C LEU A 55 0.44 -7.76 -23.87
N ILE A 56 -0.83 -7.45 -24.12
CA ILE A 56 -1.27 -6.82 -25.38
C ILE A 56 -1.31 -5.31 -25.16
N LYS A 57 -0.67 -4.56 -26.04
CA LYS A 57 -0.72 -3.10 -26.05
C LYS A 57 -0.73 -2.59 -27.48
N ASP A 58 -1.66 -1.70 -27.82
CA ASP A 58 -1.83 -1.12 -29.14
C ASP A 58 -1.92 -2.22 -30.26
N GLY A 59 -2.64 -3.30 -29.98
CA GLY A 59 -2.81 -4.45 -30.87
C GLY A 59 -1.56 -5.35 -31.05
N LYS A 60 -0.48 -5.08 -30.31
CA LYS A 60 0.75 -5.89 -30.36
C LYS A 60 0.89 -6.72 -29.09
N ILE A 61 1.36 -7.97 -29.27
CA ILE A 61 1.63 -8.89 -28.16
C ILE A 61 3.11 -8.78 -27.78
N TYR A 62 3.35 -8.50 -26.50
CA TYR A 62 4.68 -8.43 -25.90
C TYR A 62 4.88 -9.64 -25.00
N SER A 63 5.78 -10.55 -25.39
CA SER A 63 6.20 -11.65 -24.53
C SER A 63 7.22 -11.14 -23.50
N ILE A 64 6.95 -11.34 -22.20
CA ILE A 64 7.73 -10.77 -21.12
C ILE A 64 8.28 -11.89 -20.22
N PRO A 65 9.61 -12.10 -20.19
CA PRO A 65 10.24 -13.10 -19.34
C PRO A 65 9.88 -12.91 -17.85
N LYS A 66 9.71 -14.01 -17.12
CA LYS A 66 9.27 -14.00 -15.70
C LYS A 66 10.09 -13.05 -14.82
N ASN A 67 11.40 -13.00 -15.00
CA ASN A 67 12.30 -12.13 -14.25
C ASN A 67 12.17 -10.62 -14.59
N GLN A 68 11.44 -10.26 -15.65
CA GLN A 68 11.22 -8.88 -16.08
C GLN A 68 9.81 -8.38 -15.80
N GLN A 69 8.84 -9.24 -15.53
CA GLN A 69 7.42 -8.87 -15.42
C GLN A 69 7.16 -7.78 -14.38
N VAL A 70 7.77 -7.88 -13.20
CA VAL A 70 7.65 -6.88 -12.13
C VAL A 70 8.34 -5.56 -12.53
N SER A 71 9.51 -5.62 -13.13
CA SER A 71 10.25 -4.41 -13.55
C SER A 71 9.54 -3.68 -14.69
N GLN A 72 8.92 -4.39 -15.62
CA GLN A 72 8.13 -3.79 -16.70
C GLN A 72 6.83 -3.16 -16.17
N ALA A 73 6.15 -3.80 -15.21
CA ALA A 73 5.00 -3.20 -14.55
C ALA A 73 5.36 -1.86 -13.89
N ARG A 74 6.48 -1.80 -13.15
CA ARG A 74 6.98 -0.55 -12.54
C ARG A 74 7.31 0.53 -13.59
N LYS A 75 7.88 0.15 -14.74
CA LYS A 75 8.20 1.09 -15.83
C LYS A 75 6.96 1.70 -16.48
N ALA A 76 5.80 1.06 -16.36
CA ALA A 76 4.55 1.60 -16.86
C ALA A 76 4.11 2.88 -16.13
N GLN A 77 4.57 3.10 -14.89
CA GLN A 77 4.31 4.30 -14.06
C GLN A 77 2.82 4.64 -13.95
N ILE A 78 1.97 3.63 -13.85
CA ILE A 78 0.50 3.79 -13.77
C ILE A 78 -0.05 3.62 -12.35
N ASP A 79 0.82 3.41 -11.37
CA ASP A 79 0.43 3.34 -9.97
C ASP A 79 -0.32 4.60 -9.55
N TYR A 80 -1.32 4.44 -8.69
CA TYR A 80 -2.09 5.56 -8.15
C TYR A 80 -2.10 5.51 -6.62
N SER A 81 -1.93 6.67 -6.00
CA SER A 81 -2.04 6.87 -4.56
C SER A 81 -2.96 8.04 -4.24
N PRO A 82 -3.94 7.88 -3.35
CA PRO A 82 -4.73 9.00 -2.84
C PRO A 82 -3.97 9.84 -1.79
N ASN A 83 -2.75 9.45 -1.39
CA ASN A 83 -2.00 10.00 -0.26
C ASN A 83 -0.81 10.91 -0.65
N GLU A 84 -0.73 11.38 -1.89
CA GLU A 84 0.44 12.16 -2.39
C GLU A 84 0.72 13.40 -1.55
N ASP A 85 -0.32 14.21 -1.22
CA ASP A 85 -0.16 15.42 -0.41
C ASP A 85 0.35 15.11 1.01
N LEU A 86 -0.10 13.98 1.59
CA LEU A 86 0.40 13.52 2.89
C LEU A 86 1.89 13.19 2.80
N PHE A 87 2.32 12.44 1.78
CA PHE A 87 3.72 12.07 1.62
C PHE A 87 4.61 13.29 1.33
N CYS A 88 4.12 14.28 0.60
CA CYS A 88 4.81 15.55 0.42
C CYS A 88 5.05 16.22 1.79
N ARG A 89 4.04 16.37 2.65
CA ARG A 89 4.19 16.94 4.00
C ARG A 89 5.13 16.12 4.90
N LEU A 90 5.03 14.79 4.86
CA LEU A 90 5.90 13.89 5.66
C LEU A 90 7.37 13.99 5.26
N SER A 91 7.66 14.23 3.98
CA SER A 91 9.04 14.37 3.47
C SER A 91 9.80 15.56 4.07
N HIS A 92 9.09 16.61 4.48
CA HIS A 92 9.68 17.78 5.14
C HIS A 92 10.01 17.53 6.64
N SER A 93 9.58 16.41 7.21
CA SER A 93 9.93 16.04 8.58
C SER A 93 11.22 15.22 8.60
N GLN A 94 12.32 15.77 9.14
CA GLN A 94 13.60 15.08 9.27
C GLN A 94 13.44 13.72 9.96
N PHE A 95 12.62 13.63 11.01
CA PHE A 95 12.36 12.37 11.69
C PHE A 95 11.62 11.36 10.80
N ARG A 96 10.55 11.78 10.09
CA ARG A 96 9.74 10.87 9.27
C ARG A 96 10.49 10.39 8.02
N SER A 97 11.23 11.28 7.37
CA SER A 97 12.02 10.97 6.18
C SER A 97 13.25 10.11 6.45
N SER A 98 13.66 9.96 7.72
CA SER A 98 14.80 9.10 8.09
C SER A 98 14.51 7.59 8.06
N PHE A 99 13.23 7.20 8.01
CA PHE A 99 12.85 5.78 7.96
C PHE A 99 12.96 5.21 6.54
N TYR A 100 13.50 4.00 6.45
CA TYR A 100 13.62 3.24 5.20
C TYR A 100 13.62 1.73 5.47
N LEU A 101 13.29 0.95 4.45
CA LEU A 101 13.38 -0.51 4.52
C LEU A 101 14.80 -0.97 4.26
N ARG A 102 15.37 -1.71 5.22
CA ARG A 102 16.67 -2.38 5.07
C ARG A 102 16.52 -3.64 4.20
N PRO A 103 17.58 -4.21 3.65
CA PRO A 103 17.52 -5.43 2.84
C PRO A 103 16.72 -6.57 3.50
N LYS A 104 16.90 -6.83 4.78
CA LYS A 104 16.15 -7.84 5.53
C LYS A 104 14.64 -7.57 5.60
N ASP A 105 14.25 -6.31 5.72
CA ASP A 105 12.85 -5.92 5.79
C ASP A 105 12.17 -6.13 4.42
N ARG A 106 12.90 -5.86 3.32
CA ARG A 106 12.46 -6.13 1.94
C ARG A 106 12.31 -7.63 1.68
N THR A 107 13.31 -8.43 2.08
CA THR A 107 13.26 -9.89 1.98
C THR A 107 12.07 -10.46 2.75
N TYR A 108 11.80 -9.94 3.95
CA TYR A 108 10.66 -10.36 4.75
C TYR A 108 9.33 -10.11 4.03
N ILE A 109 9.14 -8.91 3.44
CA ILE A 109 7.94 -8.57 2.66
C ILE A 109 7.80 -9.51 1.45
N GLN A 110 8.90 -9.79 0.73
CA GLN A 110 8.89 -10.69 -0.43
C GLN A 110 8.52 -12.12 -0.06
N GLN A 111 8.99 -12.62 1.07
CA GLN A 111 8.70 -13.98 1.55
C GLN A 111 7.27 -14.13 2.05
N LYS A 112 6.76 -13.12 2.76
CA LYS A 112 5.41 -13.16 3.35
C LYS A 112 4.30 -12.86 2.35
N GLY A 113 4.60 -12.01 1.36
CA GLY A 113 3.61 -11.50 0.40
C GLY A 113 2.81 -10.31 0.95
N TRP A 114 2.24 -9.56 0.02
CA TRP A 114 1.58 -8.30 0.34
C TRP A 114 0.29 -8.46 1.16
N GLU A 115 -0.47 -9.54 0.92
CA GLU A 115 -1.70 -9.82 1.65
C GLU A 115 -1.42 -10.04 3.14
N THR A 116 -0.43 -10.88 3.46
CA THR A 116 -0.01 -11.12 4.86
C THR A 116 0.53 -9.86 5.54
N ILE A 117 1.27 -9.01 4.81
CA ILE A 117 1.77 -7.75 5.37
C ILE A 117 0.62 -6.78 5.67
N ASP A 118 -0.40 -6.74 4.84
CA ASP A 118 -1.61 -5.95 5.05
C ASP A 118 -2.43 -6.47 6.26
N GLU A 119 -2.61 -7.78 6.39
CA GLU A 119 -3.22 -8.42 7.57
C GLU A 119 -2.47 -8.02 8.85
N HIS A 120 -1.12 -8.12 8.85
CA HIS A 120 -0.32 -7.67 9.98
C HIS A 120 -0.50 -6.18 10.30
N ALA A 121 -0.69 -5.33 9.27
CA ALA A 121 -0.94 -3.90 9.50
C ALA A 121 -2.27 -3.71 10.22
N HIS A 122 -3.34 -4.36 9.77
CA HIS A 122 -4.66 -4.30 10.41
C HIS A 122 -4.61 -4.80 11.86
N ASP A 123 -3.98 -5.95 12.13
CA ASP A 123 -3.83 -6.50 13.47
C ASP A 123 -3.09 -5.54 14.41
N PHE A 124 -1.99 -4.94 13.95
CA PHE A 124 -1.23 -4.00 14.77
C PHE A 124 -1.97 -2.70 15.01
N ILE A 125 -2.70 -2.18 14.03
CA ILE A 125 -3.49 -0.95 14.19
C ILE A 125 -4.66 -1.22 15.12
N ALA A 126 -5.44 -2.26 14.92
CA ALA A 126 -6.57 -2.62 15.79
C ALA A 126 -6.13 -2.81 17.26
N ALA A 127 -5.10 -3.63 17.48
CA ALA A 127 -4.65 -3.96 18.82
C ALA A 127 -3.98 -2.80 19.57
N ARG A 128 -3.24 -1.92 18.86
CA ARG A 128 -2.36 -0.94 19.50
C ARG A 128 -2.89 0.49 19.43
N LEU A 129 -3.71 0.82 18.44
CA LEU A 129 -4.21 2.17 18.20
C LEU A 129 -5.74 2.24 18.19
N GLY A 130 -6.43 1.11 17.99
CA GLY A 130 -7.89 1.04 17.93
C GLY A 130 -8.57 1.71 19.12
N PRO A 131 -8.24 1.36 20.37
CA PRO A 131 -8.87 1.94 21.55
C PRO A 131 -8.63 3.46 21.68
N ALA A 132 -9.62 4.18 22.24
CA ALA A 132 -9.53 5.61 22.54
C ALA A 132 -8.34 5.95 23.45
N ILE A 133 -8.08 5.07 24.42
CA ILE A 133 -6.97 5.17 25.36
C ILE A 133 -6.09 3.90 25.21
N PRO A 134 -5.13 3.93 24.26
CA PRO A 134 -4.24 2.80 24.08
C PRO A 134 -3.29 2.62 25.26
N TYR A 135 -2.96 1.38 25.56
CA TYR A 135 -1.95 1.09 26.57
C TYR A 135 -0.58 1.67 26.13
N HIS A 136 0.04 2.48 27.01
CA HIS A 136 1.30 3.21 26.73
C HIS A 136 1.26 4.14 25.50
N ASP A 137 0.24 4.99 25.37
CA ASP A 137 0.16 5.95 24.26
C ASP A 137 1.46 6.76 24.09
N GLY A 138 1.92 6.81 22.85
CA GLY A 138 3.21 7.39 22.48
C GLY A 138 4.39 6.39 22.41
N LYS A 139 4.27 5.19 22.98
CA LYS A 139 5.31 4.15 22.99
C LYS A 139 4.83 2.77 22.50
N GLN A 140 3.60 2.67 22.02
CA GLN A 140 2.99 1.39 21.63
C GLN A 140 3.56 0.78 20.36
N THR A 141 4.18 1.57 19.48
CA THR A 141 4.79 1.06 18.25
C THR A 141 6.31 0.93 18.41
N PRO A 142 6.87 -0.29 18.30
CA PRO A 142 8.31 -0.49 18.34
C PRO A 142 9.02 0.23 17.19
N MET A 143 10.25 0.71 17.45
CA MET A 143 11.08 1.39 16.44
C MET A 143 11.69 0.45 15.38
N LYS A 144 11.61 -0.88 15.61
CA LYS A 144 12.17 -1.92 14.73
C LYS A 144 11.47 -3.26 14.97
N GLY A 145 11.80 -4.26 14.17
CA GLY A 145 11.30 -5.62 14.37
C GLY A 145 10.29 -6.07 13.30
N HIS A 146 9.56 -5.14 12.70
CA HIS A 146 8.62 -5.44 11.60
C HIS A 146 8.57 -4.27 10.60
N PRO A 147 8.44 -4.52 9.26
CA PRO A 147 8.33 -3.46 8.25
C PRO A 147 7.18 -2.48 8.52
N VAL A 148 6.04 -2.98 8.99
CA VAL A 148 4.87 -2.16 9.35
C VAL A 148 5.21 -1.14 10.45
N PHE A 149 6.03 -1.49 11.45
CA PHE A 149 6.42 -0.54 12.49
C PHE A 149 7.28 0.61 11.95
N LEU A 150 8.17 0.31 11.01
CA LEU A 150 8.95 1.35 10.32
C LEU A 150 8.02 2.26 9.51
N ALA A 151 7.06 1.67 8.80
CA ALA A 151 6.05 2.42 8.05
C ALA A 151 5.20 3.30 8.98
N GLN A 152 4.74 2.79 10.14
CA GLN A 152 3.98 3.58 11.11
C GLN A 152 4.75 4.83 11.57
N HIS A 153 6.05 4.70 11.85
CA HIS A 153 6.88 5.85 12.22
C HIS A 153 7.08 6.80 11.04
N ALA A 154 7.34 6.29 9.85
CA ALA A 154 7.53 7.10 8.65
C ALA A 154 6.29 7.89 8.26
N THR A 155 5.11 7.27 8.42
CA THR A 155 3.83 7.85 7.97
C THR A 155 3.09 8.64 9.05
N GLY A 156 3.62 8.69 10.28
CA GLY A 156 2.93 9.39 11.37
C GLY A 156 1.72 8.65 11.92
N THR A 157 1.68 7.32 11.80
CA THR A 157 0.61 6.44 12.31
C THR A 157 1.06 5.59 13.49
N CYS A 158 2.11 6.02 14.23
CA CYS A 158 2.70 5.23 15.31
C CYS A 158 2.05 5.43 16.69
N CYS A 159 1.21 6.44 16.88
CA CYS A 159 0.49 6.72 18.12
C CYS A 159 -0.68 7.67 17.89
N ARG A 160 -1.60 7.81 18.86
CA ARG A 160 -2.78 8.67 18.73
C ARG A 160 -2.41 10.15 18.55
N ASN A 161 -1.33 10.63 19.18
CA ASN A 161 -0.81 11.98 18.96
C ASN A 161 -0.36 12.21 17.52
N CYS A 162 0.29 11.22 16.91
CA CYS A 162 0.72 11.30 15.51
C CYS A 162 -0.47 11.24 14.56
N LEU A 163 -1.46 10.38 14.81
CA LEU A 163 -2.71 10.32 14.04
C LEU A 163 -3.42 11.66 14.05
N TYR A 164 -3.55 12.30 15.22
CA TYR A 164 -4.14 13.64 15.31
C TYR A 164 -3.34 14.67 14.51
N LYS A 165 -2.02 14.72 14.71
CA LYS A 165 -1.15 15.73 14.08
C LYS A 165 -1.09 15.63 12.56
N TRP A 166 -0.96 14.43 12.01
CA TRP A 166 -0.68 14.21 10.60
C TRP A 166 -1.89 13.87 9.78
N HIS A 167 -2.88 13.19 10.38
CA HIS A 167 -4.07 12.66 9.72
C HIS A 167 -5.37 13.29 10.21
N GLN A 168 -5.31 14.15 11.26
CA GLN A 168 -6.45 14.83 11.88
C GLN A 168 -7.51 13.86 12.43
N ILE A 169 -7.08 12.65 12.79
CA ILE A 169 -7.93 11.66 13.45
C ILE A 169 -8.00 11.99 14.95
N PRO A 170 -9.19 12.21 15.52
CA PRO A 170 -9.37 12.55 16.93
C PRO A 170 -8.84 11.49 17.89
N LYS A 171 -8.34 11.91 19.07
CA LYS A 171 -7.70 11.02 20.05
C LYS A 171 -8.66 10.30 20.99
N GLU A 172 -9.76 10.94 21.33
CA GLU A 172 -10.60 10.61 22.50
C GLU A 172 -11.75 9.65 22.17
N LYS A 173 -11.70 8.98 21.03
CA LYS A 173 -12.65 7.98 20.58
C LYS A 173 -11.93 6.76 20.03
N ASP A 174 -12.58 5.61 20.03
CA ASP A 174 -12.08 4.43 19.31
C ASP A 174 -11.94 4.73 17.82
N LEU A 175 -10.96 4.12 17.17
CA LEU A 175 -10.85 4.19 15.71
C LEU A 175 -12.00 3.39 15.08
N THR A 176 -12.72 4.04 14.19
CA THR A 176 -13.68 3.35 13.33
C THR A 176 -12.96 2.41 12.35
N ASP A 177 -13.65 1.40 11.82
CA ASP A 177 -13.10 0.49 10.81
C ASP A 177 -12.54 1.28 9.61
N LYS A 178 -13.27 2.29 9.12
CA LYS A 178 -12.79 3.16 8.03
C LYS A 178 -11.52 3.94 8.36
N GLU A 179 -11.36 4.38 9.60
CA GLU A 179 -10.12 5.06 10.04
C GLU A 179 -8.96 4.05 10.12
N GLN A 180 -9.21 2.81 10.55
CA GLN A 180 -8.22 1.74 10.56
C GLN A 180 -7.80 1.35 9.14
N ASP A 181 -8.76 1.16 8.23
CA ASP A 181 -8.51 0.88 6.81
C ASP A 181 -7.68 1.98 6.15
N TYR A 182 -8.04 3.25 6.38
CA TYR A 182 -7.26 4.39 5.89
C TYR A 182 -5.82 4.37 6.42
N ILE A 183 -5.61 4.09 7.71
CA ILE A 183 -4.28 4.01 8.31
C ILE A 183 -3.48 2.88 7.66
N CYS A 184 -4.09 1.72 7.46
CA CYS A 184 -3.46 0.58 6.79
C CYS A 184 -3.13 0.91 5.33
N GLN A 185 -4.02 1.58 4.60
CA GLN A 185 -3.76 2.06 3.23
C GLN A 185 -2.52 2.97 3.17
N VAL A 186 -2.37 3.91 4.11
CA VAL A 186 -1.20 4.80 4.17
C VAL A 186 0.09 4.03 4.47
N ILE A 187 0.03 3.05 5.38
CA ILE A 187 1.16 2.15 5.69
C ILE A 187 1.58 1.36 4.46
N MET A 188 0.63 0.73 3.78
CA MET A 188 0.88 -0.06 2.58
C MET A 188 1.45 0.78 1.45
N ASP A 189 0.93 2.00 1.24
CA ASP A 189 1.45 2.95 0.25
C ASP A 189 2.94 3.25 0.50
N TRP A 190 3.33 3.55 1.75
CA TRP A 190 4.72 3.78 2.09
C TRP A 190 5.60 2.54 1.82
N LEU A 191 5.14 1.35 2.20
CA LEU A 191 5.86 0.09 1.96
C LEU A 191 6.07 -0.15 0.46
N PHE A 192 5.05 0.06 -0.38
CA PHE A 192 5.18 -0.04 -1.83
C PHE A 192 6.21 0.94 -2.40
N ARG A 193 6.18 2.21 -1.98
CA ARG A 193 7.16 3.24 -2.37
C ARG A 193 8.58 2.86 -1.99
N GLN A 194 8.76 2.24 -0.82
CA GLN A 194 10.06 1.75 -0.38
C GLN A 194 10.55 0.54 -1.18
N MET A 195 9.66 -0.36 -1.55
CA MET A 195 10.00 -1.54 -2.36
C MET A 195 10.27 -1.20 -3.83
N SER A 196 9.89 -0.02 -4.29
CA SER A 196 10.12 0.45 -5.66
C SER A 196 11.44 1.21 -5.84
N LYS A 197 12.10 1.59 -4.73
CA LYS A 197 13.45 2.18 -4.70
C LYS A 197 14.51 1.07 -4.78
#